data_73c7495bc884db4429dc3bd408b9abba
#
_entry.id   73c7495bc884db4429dc3bd408b9abba
#
_cell.length_a   1.000
_cell.length_b   1.000
_cell.length_c   1.000
_cell.angle_alpha   90.00
_cell.angle_beta   90.00
_cell.angle_gamma   90.00
#
_symmetry.space_group_name_H-M   'P 1'
#
loop_
_entity.id
_entity.type
_entity.pdbx_description
1 polymer ?
#
loop_
_entity_poly.entity_id
_entity_poly.type
_entity_poly.pdbx_seq_one_letter_code
_entity_poly.pdbx_strand_id
1 'polypeptide(L)'
;MLTRIRRVLRERLSEDPIITYLSIAVALALLAALGIVVFHLFRTPLGPNRSSSVVTPTPGPIVGPTATPMPKPSATSAATLAPFVAEGELYLPLVVHSIPSPTVTPTPTKAPPTPTPTPTPVDFAAVRQELQAQGKDLATVKIGFHVGPGGNARGLETYLSALAQVGVPAVVKSVDNYGVCAQALRESADHVAIFRLTGGEVELPDYDVPPGQAAEEHWARVKAALPPEFDRRTWLEVMNEPDKGRADWLGWFAHRMAELALRDGYRFAAFGWSSGEPEPEDWQTPGMLAFLRLAGQHPEQIGVALHEYSYDVNNIANQYPSLVGRFQTLFQICDTQGIPRPTVFITEWGWEHTSVPPVEQAMEDIAWASELYAAYPEVRGAAIWYLGGQYGDISKVVQRLIVPLRYYVWTEYFVIEPGQKPTNPAQFAP
;
A
#
# COMPACT_ATOMS: atom_id res chain seq x y z
N MET A 1 -28.69 19.87 -22.67
CA MET A 1 -27.97 18.73 -22.03
C MET A 1 -28.71 17.41 -22.19
N LEU A 2 -29.96 17.29 -21.78
CA LEU A 2 -30.78 16.07 -21.88
C LEU A 2 -30.93 15.52 -23.31
N THR A 3 -31.01 16.36 -24.33
CA THR A 3 -31.16 15.95 -25.76
C THR A 3 -29.89 15.26 -26.30
N ARG A 4 -28.70 15.67 -25.82
CA ARG A 4 -27.41 15.12 -26.26
C ARG A 4 -27.19 13.73 -25.61
N ILE A 5 -27.60 13.57 -24.36
CA ILE A 5 -27.53 12.29 -23.63
C ILE A 5 -28.46 11.25 -24.27
N ARG A 6 -29.67 11.65 -24.67
CA ARG A 6 -30.61 10.75 -25.37
C ARG A 6 -30.10 10.26 -26.74
N ARG A 7 -29.34 11.08 -27.44
CA ARG A 7 -28.76 10.70 -28.73
C ARG A 7 -27.64 9.70 -28.59
N VAL A 8 -26.71 9.93 -27.66
CA VAL A 8 -25.58 9.03 -27.37
C VAL A 8 -26.06 7.67 -26.82
N LEU A 9 -27.07 7.66 -25.94
CA LEU A 9 -27.68 6.42 -25.47
C LEU A 9 -28.36 5.63 -26.60
N ARG A 10 -29.03 6.31 -27.55
CA ARG A 10 -29.71 5.62 -28.65
C ARG A 10 -28.75 5.04 -29.70
N GLU A 11 -27.61 5.66 -29.92
CA GLU A 11 -26.55 5.17 -30.82
C GLU A 11 -25.76 3.98 -30.26
N ARG A 12 -25.54 3.93 -28.92
CA ARG A 12 -24.84 2.82 -28.27
C ARG A 12 -25.72 1.60 -27.93
N LEU A 13 -27.04 1.77 -27.79
CA LEU A 13 -27.97 0.69 -27.46
C LEU A 13 -28.41 -0.15 -28.67
N SER A 14 -27.98 0.20 -29.88
CA SER A 14 -28.37 -0.54 -31.10
C SER A 14 -27.36 -1.63 -31.52
N GLU A 15 -26.21 -1.72 -30.91
CA GLU A 15 -25.13 -2.57 -31.43
C GLU A 15 -24.87 -3.89 -30.63
N ASP A 16 -25.37 -4.02 -29.39
CA ASP A 16 -25.23 -5.28 -28.65
C ASP A 16 -26.41 -5.54 -27.68
N PRO A 17 -27.26 -6.54 -27.96
CA PRO A 17 -28.41 -6.86 -27.13
C PRO A 17 -28.04 -7.32 -25.70
N ILE A 18 -26.85 -7.89 -25.47
CA ILE A 18 -26.42 -8.38 -24.16
C ILE A 18 -26.13 -7.19 -23.24
N ILE A 19 -25.47 -6.14 -23.76
CA ILE A 19 -25.18 -4.92 -22.98
C ILE A 19 -26.47 -4.19 -22.62
N THR A 20 -27.46 -4.19 -23.50
CA THR A 20 -28.79 -3.60 -23.25
C THR A 20 -29.51 -4.31 -22.11
N TYR A 21 -29.53 -5.65 -22.10
CA TYR A 21 -30.17 -6.43 -21.02
C TYR A 21 -29.44 -6.26 -19.68
N LEU A 22 -28.12 -6.22 -19.68
CA LEU A 22 -27.34 -6.01 -18.46
C LEU A 22 -27.59 -4.62 -17.86
N SER A 23 -27.65 -3.58 -18.70
CA SER A 23 -27.92 -2.21 -18.25
C SER A 23 -29.33 -2.03 -17.68
N ILE A 24 -30.31 -2.70 -18.26
CA ILE A 24 -31.69 -2.70 -17.74
C ILE A 24 -31.77 -3.45 -16.41
N ALA A 25 -31.08 -4.59 -16.27
CA ALA A 25 -31.06 -5.37 -15.04
C ALA A 25 -30.42 -4.58 -13.88
N VAL A 26 -29.32 -3.88 -14.14
CA VAL A 26 -28.66 -3.01 -13.15
C VAL A 26 -29.55 -1.84 -12.75
N ALA A 27 -30.22 -1.18 -13.69
CA ALA A 27 -31.14 -0.08 -13.41
C ALA A 27 -32.34 -0.54 -12.55
N LEU A 28 -32.93 -1.72 -12.83
CA LEU A 28 -34.00 -2.29 -12.04
C LEU A 28 -33.55 -2.69 -10.62
N ALA A 29 -32.33 -3.22 -10.47
CA ALA A 29 -31.77 -3.55 -9.16
C ALA A 29 -31.54 -2.29 -8.30
N LEU A 30 -31.06 -1.20 -8.90
CA LEU A 30 -30.88 0.09 -8.21
C LEU A 30 -32.22 0.72 -7.79
N LEU A 31 -33.27 0.61 -8.62
CA LEU A 31 -34.62 1.08 -8.27
C LEU A 31 -35.24 0.26 -7.12
N ALA A 32 -35.03 -1.05 -7.11
CA ALA A 32 -35.47 -1.92 -6.02
C ALA A 32 -34.74 -1.60 -4.69
N ALA A 33 -33.44 -1.37 -4.73
CA ALA A 33 -32.65 -0.95 -3.57
C ALA A 33 -33.11 0.40 -3.02
N LEU A 34 -33.36 1.39 -3.90
CA LEU A 34 -33.89 2.69 -3.51
C LEU A 34 -35.28 2.57 -2.88
N GLY A 35 -36.17 1.71 -3.42
CA GLY A 35 -37.49 1.42 -2.86
C GLY A 35 -37.41 0.85 -1.45
N ILE A 36 -36.45 -0.04 -1.17
CA ILE A 36 -36.27 -0.63 0.16
C ILE A 36 -35.80 0.45 1.16
N VAL A 37 -34.89 1.33 0.78
CA VAL A 37 -34.41 2.44 1.63
C VAL A 37 -35.54 3.41 1.96
N VAL A 38 -36.35 3.80 0.98
CA VAL A 38 -37.51 4.68 1.18
C VAL A 38 -38.57 4.00 2.08
N PHE A 39 -38.82 2.70 1.90
CA PHE A 39 -39.75 1.95 2.74
C PHE A 39 -39.32 1.86 4.21
N HIS A 40 -37.99 1.76 4.49
CA HIS A 40 -37.46 1.77 5.86
C HIS A 40 -37.49 3.15 6.50
N LEU A 41 -37.30 4.23 5.74
CA LEU A 41 -37.34 5.61 6.25
C LEU A 41 -38.77 6.05 6.70
N PHE A 42 -39.83 5.45 6.13
CA PHE A 42 -41.21 5.80 6.50
C PHE A 42 -41.85 4.86 7.52
N ARG A 43 -41.16 3.86 8.05
CA ARG A 43 -41.70 2.87 9.01
C ARG A 43 -41.28 3.03 10.47
N THR A 44 -40.61 4.09 10.87
CA THR A 44 -40.32 4.34 12.31
C THR A 44 -41.51 5.04 12.97
N PRO A 45 -42.27 4.38 13.86
CA PRO A 45 -43.29 5.06 14.65
C PRO A 45 -42.66 5.85 15.77
N LEU A 46 -42.99 7.11 15.86
CA LEU A 46 -42.74 7.97 17.00
C LEU A 46 -43.48 7.44 18.24
N GLY A 47 -42.76 6.82 19.18
CA GLY A 47 -43.32 6.40 20.46
C GLY A 47 -42.94 7.42 21.55
N PRO A 48 -43.79 7.62 22.57
CA PRO A 48 -43.74 8.75 23.48
C PRO A 48 -42.71 8.58 24.60
N ASN A 49 -42.12 9.71 24.98
CA ASN A 49 -41.30 9.95 26.16
C ASN A 49 -41.84 9.30 27.44
N ARG A 50 -41.01 8.51 28.13
CA ARG A 50 -41.18 8.22 29.55
C ARG A 50 -39.84 8.38 30.24
N SER A 51 -39.75 9.40 31.08
CA SER A 51 -38.77 9.55 32.15
C SER A 51 -38.92 8.41 33.17
N SER A 52 -37.82 7.77 33.57
CA SER A 52 -37.75 6.99 34.80
C SER A 52 -36.30 6.81 35.30
N SER A 53 -36.04 7.47 36.39
CA SER A 53 -35.30 7.08 37.59
C SER A 53 -34.12 6.10 37.48
N VAL A 54 -32.98 6.64 37.89
CA VAL A 54 -31.72 5.99 38.28
C VAL A 54 -31.94 4.91 39.34
N VAL A 55 -31.52 3.68 39.04
CA VAL A 55 -31.28 2.63 40.05
C VAL A 55 -29.87 2.08 39.79
N THR A 56 -29.00 2.28 40.76
CA THR A 56 -27.64 1.76 40.83
C THR A 56 -27.68 0.28 41.20
N PRO A 57 -27.10 -0.68 40.47
CA PRO A 57 -26.86 -2.03 40.96
C PRO A 57 -25.46 -2.19 41.54
N THR A 58 -25.42 -2.79 42.72
CA THR A 58 -24.25 -3.26 43.46
C THR A 58 -23.52 -4.39 42.69
N PRO A 59 -22.21 -4.43 42.64
CA PRO A 59 -21.48 -5.49 41.94
C PRO A 59 -21.51 -6.83 42.73
N GLY A 60 -21.99 -7.88 42.08
CA GLY A 60 -21.84 -9.26 42.53
C GLY A 60 -20.54 -9.89 41.98
N PRO A 61 -20.06 -10.98 42.60
CA PRO A 61 -18.74 -11.52 42.30
C PRO A 61 -18.69 -12.21 40.93
N ILE A 62 -17.63 -11.91 40.17
CA ILE A 62 -17.33 -12.49 38.86
C ILE A 62 -16.81 -13.91 39.06
N VAL A 63 -17.55 -14.91 38.62
CA VAL A 63 -17.10 -16.30 38.46
C VAL A 63 -16.52 -16.41 37.04
N GLY A 64 -15.22 -16.62 36.93
CA GLY A 64 -14.52 -16.85 35.68
C GLY A 64 -14.92 -18.16 35.00
N PRO A 65 -14.96 -18.23 33.67
CA PRO A 65 -15.20 -19.47 32.97
C PRO A 65 -14.01 -20.42 33.05
N THR A 66 -14.28 -21.63 33.49
CA THR A 66 -13.34 -22.77 33.58
C THR A 66 -12.99 -23.19 32.13
N ALA A 67 -11.69 -23.19 31.82
CA ALA A 67 -11.18 -23.68 30.56
C ALA A 67 -11.42 -25.20 30.43
N THR A 68 -12.17 -25.62 29.40
CA THR A 68 -12.32 -27.02 29.00
C THR A 68 -11.11 -27.44 28.17
N PRO A 69 -10.40 -28.51 28.47
CA PRO A 69 -9.26 -28.94 27.67
C PRO A 69 -9.73 -29.55 26.34
N MET A 70 -9.09 -29.11 25.25
CA MET A 70 -9.24 -29.69 23.92
C MET A 70 -8.77 -31.15 23.87
N PRO A 71 -9.48 -32.07 23.19
CA PRO A 71 -9.04 -33.44 23.01
C PRO A 71 -7.83 -33.53 22.07
N LYS A 72 -6.84 -34.32 22.45
CA LYS A 72 -5.68 -34.71 21.66
C LYS A 72 -6.15 -35.49 20.40
N PRO A 73 -5.53 -35.29 19.22
CA PRO A 73 -5.81 -36.13 18.06
C PRO A 73 -5.29 -37.55 18.28
N SER A 74 -6.19 -38.52 18.09
CA SER A 74 -5.92 -39.95 18.14
C SER A 74 -5.13 -40.37 16.91
N ALA A 75 -4.04 -41.09 17.12
CA ALA A 75 -3.24 -41.67 16.04
C ALA A 75 -4.06 -42.75 15.31
N THR A 76 -4.29 -42.56 14.02
CA THR A 76 -4.92 -43.58 13.18
C THR A 76 -3.94 -44.70 12.90
N SER A 77 -4.28 -45.88 13.33
CA SER A 77 -3.58 -47.17 13.12
C SER A 77 -3.46 -47.47 11.64
N ALA A 78 -2.23 -47.84 11.23
CA ALA A 78 -1.96 -48.37 9.90
C ALA A 78 -2.61 -49.77 9.76
N ALA A 79 -3.49 -49.90 8.78
CA ALA A 79 -4.07 -51.20 8.42
C ALA A 79 -3.03 -52.01 7.63
N THR A 80 -2.61 -53.11 8.21
CA THR A 80 -1.77 -54.11 7.58
C THR A 80 -2.66 -54.94 6.60
N LEU A 81 -2.39 -54.83 5.32
CA LEU A 81 -3.01 -55.69 4.32
C LEU A 81 -2.36 -57.08 4.34
N ALA A 82 -3.15 -58.09 4.63
CA ALA A 82 -2.76 -59.50 4.50
C ALA A 82 -2.61 -59.93 3.02
N PRO A 83 -1.70 -60.81 2.71
CA PRO A 83 -1.54 -61.27 1.33
C PRO A 83 -2.67 -62.23 0.91
N PHE A 84 -3.26 -61.93 -0.22
CA PHE A 84 -4.22 -62.81 -0.89
C PHE A 84 -3.47 -63.84 -1.71
N VAL A 85 -3.55 -65.11 -1.37
CA VAL A 85 -3.03 -66.22 -2.15
C VAL A 85 -4.13 -66.69 -3.12
N ALA A 86 -3.92 -66.48 -4.41
CA ALA A 86 -4.76 -67.09 -5.45
C ALA A 86 -3.99 -68.27 -6.09
N GLU A 87 -4.48 -69.47 -5.84
CA GLU A 87 -4.09 -70.66 -6.61
C GLU A 87 -4.79 -70.65 -7.96
N GLY A 88 -4.02 -70.89 -9.02
CA GLY A 88 -4.55 -71.12 -10.38
C GLY A 88 -3.51 -70.82 -11.46
N GLU A 89 -2.64 -71.80 -11.75
CA GLU A 89 -1.72 -71.71 -12.88
C GLU A 89 -2.47 -71.88 -14.21
N LEU A 90 -2.48 -70.78 -15.03
CA LEU A 90 -2.81 -70.86 -16.43
C LEU A 90 -1.57 -70.42 -17.25
N TYR A 91 -0.77 -71.38 -17.75
CA TYR A 91 0.31 -71.08 -18.67
C TYR A 91 -0.24 -70.79 -20.06
N LEU A 92 -0.15 -69.55 -20.51
CA LEU A 92 -0.23 -69.14 -21.89
C LEU A 92 1.18 -68.81 -22.41
N PRO A 93 1.64 -69.29 -23.57
CA PRO A 93 2.95 -68.93 -24.07
C PRO A 93 2.98 -67.45 -24.48
N LEU A 94 3.81 -66.70 -23.78
CA LEU A 94 4.05 -65.28 -24.11
C LEU A 94 4.98 -65.22 -25.33
N VAL A 95 4.43 -64.90 -26.50
CA VAL A 95 5.22 -64.55 -27.67
C VAL A 95 5.67 -63.11 -27.51
N VAL A 96 6.91 -62.91 -27.06
CA VAL A 96 7.53 -61.61 -26.95
C VAL A 96 7.96 -61.16 -28.35
N HIS A 97 7.15 -60.33 -28.99
CA HIS A 97 7.63 -59.57 -30.13
C HIS A 97 8.49 -58.43 -29.59
N SER A 98 9.80 -58.49 -29.85
CA SER A 98 10.69 -57.34 -29.58
C SER A 98 10.31 -56.16 -30.50
N ILE A 99 9.61 -55.20 -29.94
CA ILE A 99 9.41 -53.89 -30.58
C ILE A 99 10.76 -53.17 -30.55
N PRO A 100 11.32 -52.75 -31.70
CA PRO A 100 12.55 -51.96 -31.68
C PRO A 100 12.32 -50.69 -30.90
N SER A 101 13.17 -50.43 -29.89
CA SER A 101 13.16 -49.20 -29.11
C SER A 101 13.22 -48.00 -30.07
N PRO A 102 12.33 -47.01 -29.96
CA PRO A 102 12.42 -45.81 -30.77
C PRO A 102 13.78 -45.14 -30.52
N THR A 103 14.56 -44.96 -31.58
CA THR A 103 15.79 -44.16 -31.51
C THR A 103 15.39 -42.73 -31.11
N VAL A 104 15.68 -42.36 -29.87
CA VAL A 104 15.43 -40.97 -29.37
C VAL A 104 16.41 -40.06 -30.11
N THR A 105 15.93 -39.37 -31.12
CA THR A 105 16.70 -38.29 -31.75
C THR A 105 16.93 -37.22 -30.67
N PRO A 106 18.18 -36.85 -30.35
CA PRO A 106 18.40 -35.82 -29.34
C PRO A 106 17.71 -34.50 -29.77
N THR A 107 16.76 -34.07 -28.98
CA THR A 107 16.15 -32.73 -29.15
C THR A 107 17.27 -31.70 -29.09
N PRO A 108 17.40 -30.81 -30.07
CA PRO A 108 18.44 -29.79 -30.02
C PRO A 108 18.32 -29.00 -28.70
N THR A 109 19.34 -29.10 -27.88
CA THR A 109 19.44 -28.35 -26.62
C THR A 109 19.42 -26.88 -27.00
N LYS A 110 18.34 -26.16 -26.59
CA LYS A 110 18.22 -24.73 -26.80
C LYS A 110 19.46 -24.08 -26.18
N ALA A 111 20.23 -23.35 -26.97
CA ALA A 111 21.40 -22.64 -26.47
C ALA A 111 20.99 -21.77 -25.25
N PRO A 112 21.81 -21.69 -24.20
CA PRO A 112 21.54 -20.79 -23.09
C PRO A 112 21.29 -19.40 -23.63
N PRO A 113 20.28 -18.65 -23.11
CA PRO A 113 20.06 -17.28 -23.53
C PRO A 113 21.34 -16.47 -23.31
N THR A 114 21.76 -15.72 -24.33
CA THR A 114 22.87 -14.78 -24.20
C THR A 114 22.55 -13.82 -23.04
N PRO A 115 23.46 -13.64 -22.06
CA PRO A 115 23.22 -12.73 -20.96
C PRO A 115 22.95 -11.33 -21.49
N THR A 116 21.81 -10.77 -21.13
CA THR A 116 21.50 -9.35 -21.43
C THR A 116 22.54 -8.48 -20.71
N PRO A 117 23.20 -7.55 -21.40
CA PRO A 117 24.19 -6.69 -20.77
C PRO A 117 23.53 -5.89 -19.63
N THR A 118 24.24 -5.80 -18.50
CA THR A 118 23.82 -4.96 -17.38
C THR A 118 23.87 -3.50 -17.84
N PRO A 119 22.81 -2.70 -17.66
CA PRO A 119 22.82 -1.29 -18.07
C PRO A 119 23.88 -0.51 -17.27
N THR A 120 24.49 0.46 -17.92
CA THR A 120 25.42 1.39 -17.28
C THR A 120 24.64 2.46 -16.52
N PRO A 121 24.90 2.70 -15.23
CA PRO A 121 24.26 3.78 -14.49
C PRO A 121 24.53 5.16 -15.09
N VAL A 122 23.53 6.05 -14.99
CA VAL A 122 23.69 7.49 -15.29
C VAL A 122 24.63 8.11 -14.26
N ASP A 123 25.46 9.03 -14.69
CA ASP A 123 26.21 9.91 -13.77
C ASP A 123 25.27 11.02 -13.25
N PHE A 124 24.52 10.70 -12.19
CA PHE A 124 23.55 11.61 -11.59
C PHE A 124 24.20 12.90 -11.05
N ALA A 125 25.47 12.87 -10.67
CA ALA A 125 26.18 14.05 -10.20
C ALA A 125 26.45 15.02 -11.36
N ALA A 126 26.94 14.50 -12.48
CA ALA A 126 27.16 15.29 -13.69
C ALA A 126 25.86 15.86 -14.24
N VAL A 127 24.80 15.03 -14.36
CA VAL A 127 23.46 15.48 -14.83
C VAL A 127 22.90 16.55 -13.91
N ARG A 128 22.98 16.40 -12.60
CA ARG A 128 22.51 17.42 -11.64
C ARG A 128 23.23 18.76 -11.85
N GLN A 129 24.54 18.73 -12.00
CA GLN A 129 25.34 19.94 -12.25
C GLN A 129 24.94 20.62 -13.57
N GLU A 130 24.74 19.85 -14.63
CA GLU A 130 24.31 20.38 -15.93
C GLU A 130 22.92 21.02 -15.86
N LEU A 131 21.95 20.35 -15.22
CA LEU A 131 20.59 20.87 -15.07
C LEU A 131 20.57 22.14 -14.20
N GLN A 132 21.33 22.16 -13.09
CA GLN A 132 21.44 23.36 -12.24
C GLN A 132 22.02 24.55 -13.00
N ALA A 133 22.99 24.34 -13.90
CA ALA A 133 23.52 25.39 -14.76
C ALA A 133 22.45 25.95 -15.74
N GLN A 134 21.40 25.17 -16.03
CA GLN A 134 20.26 25.57 -16.84
C GLN A 134 19.08 26.12 -16.01
N GLY A 135 19.25 26.23 -14.66
CA GLY A 135 18.17 26.65 -13.76
C GLY A 135 17.09 25.60 -13.54
N LYS A 136 17.43 24.32 -13.73
CA LYS A 136 16.52 23.17 -13.59
C LYS A 136 16.96 22.26 -12.45
N ASP A 137 16.02 21.48 -11.93
CA ASP A 137 16.29 20.48 -10.90
C ASP A 137 16.18 19.07 -11.46
N LEU A 138 16.96 18.16 -10.86
CA LEU A 138 16.89 16.72 -11.13
C LEU A 138 16.04 16.04 -10.06
N ALA A 139 15.00 15.30 -10.49
CA ALA A 139 14.31 14.33 -9.65
C ALA A 139 14.68 12.90 -10.06
N THR A 140 14.85 12.03 -9.08
CA THR A 140 15.09 10.60 -9.27
C THR A 140 13.80 9.81 -9.08
N VAL A 141 13.82 8.54 -9.44
CA VAL A 141 12.73 7.60 -9.15
C VAL A 141 12.51 7.52 -7.64
N LYS A 142 11.27 7.65 -7.19
CA LYS A 142 10.86 7.69 -5.77
C LYS A 142 10.12 6.44 -5.33
N ILE A 143 10.16 5.37 -6.14
CA ILE A 143 9.48 4.11 -5.85
C ILE A 143 10.50 3.09 -5.30
N GLY A 144 10.13 2.44 -4.20
CA GLY A 144 10.92 1.40 -3.56
C GLY A 144 10.02 0.30 -3.00
N PHE A 145 10.35 -0.25 -1.84
CA PHE A 145 9.69 -1.47 -1.36
C PHE A 145 9.15 -1.36 0.06
N HIS A 146 7.98 -1.94 0.28
CA HIS A 146 7.44 -2.23 1.60
C HIS A 146 7.85 -3.63 2.04
N VAL A 147 8.39 -3.74 3.24
CA VAL A 147 8.92 -5.00 3.80
C VAL A 147 8.19 -5.33 5.10
N GLY A 148 7.84 -6.58 5.27
CA GLY A 148 7.27 -7.11 6.51
C GLY A 148 7.97 -8.40 6.94
N PRO A 149 7.64 -8.95 8.12
CA PRO A 149 8.19 -10.21 8.59
C PRO A 149 7.85 -11.38 7.66
N GLY A 150 8.74 -12.35 7.58
CA GLY A 150 8.47 -13.67 6.99
C GLY A 150 8.32 -13.73 5.47
N GLY A 151 8.66 -12.67 4.74
CA GLY A 151 8.54 -12.63 3.29
C GLY A 151 9.82 -13.00 2.53
N ASN A 152 9.88 -12.59 1.27
CA ASN A 152 11.04 -12.79 0.40
C ASN A 152 11.61 -11.44 -0.06
N ALA A 153 12.56 -10.92 0.70
CA ALA A 153 13.28 -9.68 0.39
C ALA A 153 14.67 -9.95 -0.25
N ARG A 154 14.90 -11.14 -0.80
CA ARG A 154 16.19 -11.50 -1.41
C ARG A 154 16.54 -10.53 -2.54
N GLY A 155 17.70 -9.91 -2.44
CA GLY A 155 18.20 -8.91 -3.40
C GLY A 155 17.97 -7.46 -2.97
N LEU A 156 17.16 -7.20 -1.94
CA LEU A 156 16.90 -5.84 -1.45
C LEU A 156 18.19 -5.19 -0.91
N GLU A 157 19.04 -5.93 -0.20
CA GLU A 157 20.34 -5.44 0.25
C GLU A 157 21.19 -4.93 -0.92
N THR A 158 21.32 -5.74 -1.97
CA THR A 158 22.06 -5.34 -3.20
C THR A 158 21.40 -4.12 -3.86
N TYR A 159 20.07 -4.00 -3.82
CA TYR A 159 19.35 -2.84 -4.34
C TYR A 159 19.71 -1.57 -3.56
N LEU A 160 19.70 -1.61 -2.24
CA LEU A 160 20.03 -0.47 -1.38
C LEU A 160 21.48 -0.01 -1.59
N SER A 161 22.44 -0.93 -1.50
CA SER A 161 23.86 -0.64 -1.74
C SER A 161 24.10 -0.07 -3.14
N ALA A 162 23.46 -0.62 -4.15
CA ALA A 162 23.63 -0.20 -5.53
C ALA A 162 23.13 1.23 -5.78
N LEU A 163 22.02 1.61 -5.15
CA LEU A 163 21.48 2.97 -5.24
C LEU A 163 22.37 3.97 -4.47
N ALA A 164 22.87 3.58 -3.29
CA ALA A 164 23.82 4.38 -2.55
C ALA A 164 25.08 4.69 -3.37
N GLN A 165 25.62 3.71 -4.11
CA GLN A 165 26.81 3.87 -4.95
C GLN A 165 26.62 4.89 -6.08
N VAL A 166 25.42 5.03 -6.62
CA VAL A 166 25.13 6.00 -7.70
C VAL A 166 24.53 7.31 -7.17
N GLY A 167 24.45 7.48 -5.83
CA GLY A 167 23.92 8.69 -5.21
C GLY A 167 22.43 8.94 -5.42
N VAL A 168 21.65 7.86 -5.57
CA VAL A 168 20.18 7.92 -5.70
C VAL A 168 19.55 7.43 -4.40
N PRO A 169 18.63 8.21 -3.78
CA PRO A 169 17.90 7.77 -2.60
C PRO A 169 17.03 6.54 -2.90
N ALA A 170 17.17 5.47 -2.13
CA ALA A 170 16.23 4.37 -2.10
C ALA A 170 15.08 4.69 -1.14
N VAL A 171 13.91 4.12 -1.38
CA VAL A 171 12.76 4.17 -0.48
C VAL A 171 12.51 2.79 0.09
N VAL A 172 12.42 2.71 1.42
CA VAL A 172 12.02 1.49 2.12
C VAL A 172 11.05 1.80 3.23
N LYS A 173 9.89 1.14 3.20
CA LYS A 173 8.96 1.06 4.33
C LYS A 173 9.14 -0.29 4.99
N SER A 174 9.16 -0.34 6.30
CA SER A 174 9.17 -1.61 7.01
C SER A 174 8.16 -1.64 8.16
N VAL A 175 7.50 -2.78 8.31
CA VAL A 175 6.59 -3.09 9.41
C VAL A 175 7.25 -4.18 10.26
N ASP A 176 7.37 -3.95 11.57
CA ASP A 176 7.92 -4.87 12.57
C ASP A 176 9.33 -5.46 12.28
N ASN A 177 9.97 -5.05 11.20
CA ASN A 177 11.32 -5.48 10.81
C ASN A 177 12.25 -4.27 10.66
N TYR A 178 12.65 -3.66 11.77
CA TYR A 178 13.49 -2.47 11.76
C TYR A 178 14.86 -2.68 11.11
N GLY A 179 15.38 -3.89 11.11
CA GLY A 179 16.68 -4.21 10.53
C GLY A 179 16.86 -3.72 9.08
N VAL A 180 15.78 -3.71 8.29
CA VAL A 180 15.79 -3.20 6.90
C VAL A 180 15.97 -1.68 6.85
N CYS A 181 15.27 -0.93 7.71
CA CYS A 181 15.44 0.52 7.84
C CYS A 181 16.85 0.87 8.31
N ALA A 182 17.34 0.17 9.34
CA ALA A 182 18.72 0.35 9.83
C ALA A 182 19.76 0.08 8.74
N GLN A 183 19.56 -0.94 7.92
CA GLN A 183 20.43 -1.24 6.78
C GLN A 183 20.40 -0.12 5.74
N ALA A 184 19.22 0.32 5.32
CA ALA A 184 19.08 1.41 4.35
C ALA A 184 19.86 2.66 4.81
N LEU A 185 19.67 3.09 6.06
CA LEU A 185 20.36 4.27 6.62
C LEU A 185 21.85 4.09 6.85
N ARG A 186 22.35 2.85 6.93
CA ARG A 186 23.82 2.57 6.93
C ARG A 186 24.41 2.68 5.55
N GLU A 187 23.70 2.24 4.50
CA GLU A 187 24.17 2.34 3.11
C GLU A 187 24.20 3.80 2.63
N SER A 188 23.18 4.58 2.94
CA SER A 188 23.15 6.01 2.65
C SER A 188 22.25 6.79 3.62
N ALA A 189 22.73 7.93 4.08
CA ALA A 189 21.95 8.87 4.89
C ALA A 189 20.77 9.50 4.08
N ASP A 190 20.86 9.47 2.77
CA ASP A 190 19.86 10.02 1.85
C ASP A 190 18.73 9.04 1.55
N HIS A 191 18.88 7.76 1.94
CA HIS A 191 17.80 6.79 1.79
C HIS A 191 16.60 7.16 2.69
N VAL A 192 15.41 6.99 2.15
CA VAL A 192 14.15 7.22 2.86
C VAL A 192 13.73 5.92 3.54
N ALA A 193 13.85 5.89 4.86
CA ALA A 193 13.43 4.76 5.68
C ALA A 193 12.18 5.14 6.48
N ILE A 194 11.12 4.34 6.37
CA ILE A 194 9.85 4.52 7.08
C ILE A 194 9.60 3.25 7.90
N PHE A 195 9.22 3.40 9.16
CA PHE A 195 8.99 2.28 10.06
C PHE A 195 7.65 2.40 10.77
N ARG A 196 6.95 1.27 10.89
CA ARG A 196 5.72 1.13 11.67
C ARG A 196 5.79 -0.13 12.53
N LEU A 197 5.30 0.00 13.75
CA LEU A 197 4.97 -1.13 14.62
C LEU A 197 3.52 -1.53 14.42
N THR A 198 3.20 -2.83 14.55
CA THR A 198 1.84 -3.33 14.47
C THR A 198 1.42 -4.09 15.73
N GLY A 199 0.12 -4.27 15.85
CA GLY A 199 -0.50 -5.04 16.90
C GLY A 199 -0.71 -4.30 18.22
N GLY A 200 -1.79 -4.65 18.91
CA GLY A 200 -2.14 -4.10 20.21
C GLY A 200 -2.30 -2.58 20.21
N GLU A 201 -1.84 -1.97 21.31
CA GLU A 201 -2.04 -0.56 21.59
C GLU A 201 -1.07 0.39 20.84
N VAL A 202 -0.14 -0.15 20.03
CA VAL A 202 0.80 0.67 19.24
C VAL A 202 0.32 0.90 17.80
N GLU A 203 -0.73 0.22 17.36
CA GLU A 203 -1.23 0.30 15.99
C GLU A 203 -2.29 1.39 15.81
N LEU A 204 -3.18 1.54 16.78
CA LEU A 204 -4.22 2.56 16.79
C LEU A 204 -4.29 3.27 18.14
N PRO A 205 -4.65 4.57 18.16
CA PRO A 205 -4.86 5.31 19.39
C PRO A 205 -6.16 4.88 20.10
N ASP A 206 -6.28 5.21 21.38
CA ASP A 206 -7.55 5.13 22.10
C ASP A 206 -8.47 6.29 21.68
N TYR A 207 -9.52 5.98 20.94
CA TYR A 207 -10.49 6.95 20.43
C TYR A 207 -11.50 7.45 21.48
N ASP A 208 -11.53 6.84 22.67
CA ASP A 208 -12.51 7.17 23.73
C ASP A 208 -12.03 8.28 24.65
N VAL A 209 -10.76 8.71 24.50
CA VAL A 209 -10.18 9.82 25.25
C VAL A 209 -9.95 11.05 24.37
N PRO A 210 -9.77 12.26 24.95
CA PRO A 210 -9.45 13.45 24.18
C PRO A 210 -8.19 13.27 23.32
N PRO A 211 -8.15 13.83 22.07
CA PRO A 211 -7.08 13.55 21.11
C PRO A 211 -5.67 13.91 21.62
N GLY A 212 -5.53 14.98 22.41
CA GLY A 212 -4.24 15.34 23.01
C GLY A 212 -3.74 14.33 24.04
N GLN A 213 -4.63 13.80 24.88
CA GLN A 213 -4.31 12.75 25.83
C GLN A 213 -3.98 11.44 25.12
N ALA A 214 -4.81 11.04 24.15
CA ALA A 214 -4.55 9.86 23.31
C ALA A 214 -3.16 9.94 22.66
N ALA A 215 -2.78 11.11 22.14
CA ALA A 215 -1.48 11.32 21.52
C ALA A 215 -0.33 11.16 22.51
N GLU A 216 -0.43 11.69 23.71
CA GLU A 216 0.61 11.55 24.75
C GLU A 216 0.80 10.09 25.15
N GLU A 217 -0.29 9.39 25.40
CA GLU A 217 -0.27 7.98 25.79
C GLU A 217 0.24 7.09 24.65
N HIS A 218 -0.25 7.31 23.42
CA HIS A 218 0.17 6.56 22.24
C HIS A 218 1.65 6.78 21.94
N TRP A 219 2.11 8.04 21.99
CA TRP A 219 3.52 8.40 21.80
C TRP A 219 4.43 7.70 22.80
N ALA A 220 4.03 7.66 24.07
CA ALA A 220 4.78 6.99 25.11
C ALA A 220 4.88 5.47 24.85
N ARG A 221 3.76 4.82 24.46
CA ARG A 221 3.72 3.38 24.11
C ARG A 221 4.59 3.07 22.89
N VAL A 222 4.44 3.82 21.83
CA VAL A 222 5.24 3.64 20.60
C VAL A 222 6.73 3.77 20.90
N LYS A 223 7.15 4.83 21.60
CA LYS A 223 8.56 5.01 21.95
C LYS A 223 9.13 3.89 22.82
N ALA A 224 8.34 3.36 23.75
CA ALA A 224 8.76 2.25 24.60
C ALA A 224 8.91 0.93 23.83
N ALA A 225 8.21 0.77 22.72
CA ALA A 225 8.26 -0.42 21.86
C ALA A 225 9.31 -0.32 20.73
N LEU A 226 9.93 0.85 20.52
CA LEU A 226 10.97 0.99 19.50
C LEU A 226 12.19 0.13 19.82
N PRO A 227 12.85 -0.49 18.82
CA PRO A 227 14.08 -1.23 19.02
C PRO A 227 15.20 -0.30 19.55
N PRO A 228 16.13 -0.81 20.37
CA PRO A 228 17.20 0.01 20.96
C PRO A 228 18.09 0.72 19.94
N GLU A 229 18.25 0.12 18.75
CA GLU A 229 19.04 0.64 17.63
C GLU A 229 18.28 1.60 16.73
N PHE A 230 17.06 2.04 17.13
CA PHE A 230 16.24 2.92 16.30
C PHE A 230 16.95 4.25 16.00
N ASP A 231 17.18 4.52 14.72
CA ASP A 231 17.78 5.76 14.23
C ASP A 231 16.70 6.82 14.00
N ARG A 232 16.82 7.99 14.63
CA ARG A 232 15.84 9.08 14.54
C ARG A 232 15.72 9.72 13.16
N ARG A 233 16.58 9.37 12.23
CA ARG A 233 16.43 9.71 10.81
C ARG A 233 15.33 8.89 10.12
N THR A 234 14.91 7.77 10.73
CA THR A 234 13.77 6.98 10.27
C THR A 234 12.47 7.74 10.49
N TRP A 235 11.62 7.78 9.49
CA TRP A 235 10.25 8.28 9.60
C TRP A 235 9.40 7.27 10.34
N LEU A 236 8.79 7.69 11.44
CA LEU A 236 7.96 6.84 12.27
C LEU A 236 6.49 7.02 11.87
N GLU A 237 5.92 6.02 11.26
CA GLU A 237 4.48 5.90 11.01
C GLU A 237 3.84 5.17 12.19
N VAL A 238 2.81 5.76 12.81
CA VAL A 238 2.33 5.30 14.12
C VAL A 238 0.92 4.74 14.10
N MET A 239 0.29 4.68 12.93
CA MET A 239 -1.03 4.08 12.77
C MET A 239 -1.22 3.54 11.36
N ASN A 240 -2.24 2.71 11.18
CA ASN A 240 -2.62 2.13 9.92
C ASN A 240 -4.11 2.32 9.66
N GLU A 241 -4.45 2.91 8.53
CA GLU A 241 -5.81 3.04 8.02
C GLU A 241 -6.83 3.46 9.10
N PRO A 242 -6.62 4.63 9.73
CA PRO A 242 -7.47 5.10 10.82
C PRO A 242 -8.89 5.38 10.34
N ASP A 243 -9.86 5.37 11.26
CA ASP A 243 -11.28 5.65 10.98
C ASP A 243 -11.50 7.08 10.47
N LYS A 244 -11.75 7.24 9.16
CA LYS A 244 -12.01 8.55 8.53
C LYS A 244 -13.21 9.29 9.13
N GLY A 245 -14.18 8.57 9.71
CA GLY A 245 -15.31 9.18 10.39
C GLY A 245 -14.91 10.04 11.59
N ARG A 246 -13.64 10.02 11.99
CA ARG A 246 -13.06 10.79 13.10
C ARG A 246 -12.02 11.82 12.64
N ALA A 247 -12.12 12.31 11.41
CA ALA A 247 -11.10 13.15 10.78
C ALA A 247 -10.66 14.36 11.65
N ASP A 248 -11.59 15.10 12.25
CA ASP A 248 -11.24 16.23 13.13
C ASP A 248 -10.48 15.78 14.39
N TRP A 249 -10.93 14.72 15.04
CA TRP A 249 -10.25 14.13 16.19
C TRP A 249 -8.84 13.65 15.82
N LEU A 250 -8.72 12.94 14.70
CA LEU A 250 -7.44 12.46 14.17
C LEU A 250 -6.49 13.60 13.80
N GLY A 251 -7.03 14.71 13.29
CA GLY A 251 -6.25 15.92 13.03
C GLY A 251 -5.64 16.51 14.31
N TRP A 252 -6.42 16.65 15.37
CA TRP A 252 -5.90 17.11 16.67
C TRP A 252 -4.95 16.11 17.32
N PHE A 253 -5.22 14.82 17.18
CA PHE A 253 -4.29 13.76 17.61
C PHE A 253 -2.95 13.87 16.88
N ALA A 254 -2.96 13.93 15.54
CA ALA A 254 -1.76 14.03 14.74
C ALA A 254 -0.99 15.35 14.98
N HIS A 255 -1.70 16.47 15.22
CA HIS A 255 -1.08 17.72 15.61
C HIS A 255 -0.28 17.57 16.91
N ARG A 256 -0.90 16.96 17.94
CA ARG A 256 -0.21 16.73 19.21
C ARG A 256 0.95 15.73 19.08
N MET A 257 0.78 14.66 18.30
CA MET A 257 1.86 13.72 17.98
C MET A 257 3.04 14.41 17.31
N ALA A 258 2.79 15.31 16.35
CA ALA A 258 3.81 16.09 15.68
C ALA A 258 4.59 16.99 16.65
N GLU A 259 3.90 17.68 17.57
CA GLU A 259 4.56 18.48 18.63
C GLU A 259 5.49 17.60 19.51
N LEU A 260 5.03 16.41 19.88
CA LEU A 260 5.81 15.47 20.68
C LEU A 260 7.01 14.93 19.91
N ALA A 261 6.83 14.61 18.62
CA ALA A 261 7.91 14.17 17.75
C ALA A 261 8.99 15.25 17.57
N LEU A 262 8.58 16.50 17.30
CA LEU A 262 9.50 17.65 17.21
C LEU A 262 10.27 17.86 18.51
N ARG A 263 9.58 17.87 19.66
CA ARG A 263 10.20 18.02 20.99
C ARG A 263 11.25 16.94 21.24
N ASP A 264 10.94 15.69 20.89
CA ASP A 264 11.78 14.53 21.17
C ASP A 264 12.82 14.26 20.05
N GLY A 265 12.82 15.04 18.95
CA GLY A 265 13.75 14.95 17.83
C GLY A 265 13.55 13.73 16.93
N TYR A 266 12.30 13.28 16.74
CA TYR A 266 11.93 12.21 15.82
C TYR A 266 11.36 12.78 14.52
N ARG A 267 11.43 11.98 13.45
CA ARG A 267 10.65 12.19 12.23
C ARG A 267 9.34 11.42 12.33
N PHE A 268 8.24 12.06 11.96
CA PHE A 268 6.89 11.53 12.12
C PHE A 268 6.12 11.62 10.81
N ALA A 269 5.54 10.50 10.37
CA ALA A 269 4.61 10.42 9.24
C ALA A 269 3.21 10.05 9.77
N ALA A 270 2.26 10.97 9.65
CA ALA A 270 0.93 10.82 10.19
C ALA A 270 0.02 9.98 9.31
N PHE A 271 -0.87 9.22 9.92
CA PHE A 271 -2.04 8.52 9.40
C PHE A 271 -1.77 7.17 8.74
N GLY A 272 -1.22 7.09 7.52
CA GLY A 272 -1.31 5.88 6.69
C GLY A 272 -2.75 5.67 6.22
N TRP A 273 -3.37 6.70 5.62
CA TRP A 273 -4.74 6.66 5.14
C TRP A 273 -4.93 5.61 4.07
N SER A 274 -6.05 4.88 4.15
CA SER A 274 -6.45 3.91 3.13
C SER A 274 -6.64 4.56 1.74
N SER A 275 -6.51 3.77 0.69
CA SER A 275 -6.62 4.28 -0.69
C SER A 275 -7.96 4.97 -0.94
N GLY A 276 -7.91 6.17 -1.49
CA GLY A 276 -9.08 7.02 -1.72
C GLY A 276 -9.55 7.79 -0.49
N GLU A 277 -8.91 7.64 0.66
CA GLU A 277 -9.24 8.32 1.92
C GLU A 277 -8.17 9.36 2.32
N PRO A 278 -8.54 10.34 3.19
CA PRO A 278 -9.91 10.73 3.54
C PRO A 278 -10.57 11.54 2.43
N GLU A 279 -11.86 11.89 2.59
CA GLU A 279 -12.56 12.75 1.62
C GLU A 279 -12.02 14.19 1.67
N PRO A 280 -12.21 15.00 0.61
CA PRO A 280 -11.71 16.38 0.57
C PRO A 280 -12.21 17.24 1.73
N GLU A 281 -13.43 17.00 2.22
CA GLU A 281 -14.04 17.71 3.34
C GLU A 281 -13.35 17.37 4.67
N ASP A 282 -12.91 16.13 4.83
CA ASP A 282 -12.24 15.65 6.04
C ASP A 282 -10.90 16.36 6.24
N TRP A 283 -10.15 16.61 5.16
CA TRP A 283 -8.93 17.41 5.21
C TRP A 283 -9.13 18.84 5.65
N GLN A 284 -10.35 19.37 5.55
CA GLN A 284 -10.69 20.75 5.86
C GLN A 284 -11.25 20.94 7.29
N THR A 285 -11.31 19.88 8.08
CA THR A 285 -11.68 19.99 9.49
C THR A 285 -10.65 20.80 10.28
N PRO A 286 -11.05 21.48 11.37
CA PRO A 286 -10.14 22.32 12.17
C PRO A 286 -8.87 21.60 12.64
N GLY A 287 -9.00 20.36 13.11
CA GLY A 287 -7.88 19.54 13.57
C GLY A 287 -6.91 19.20 12.43
N MET A 288 -7.44 18.79 11.28
CA MET A 288 -6.61 18.50 10.09
C MET A 288 -5.86 19.74 9.60
N LEU A 289 -6.55 20.88 9.50
CA LEU A 289 -5.89 22.12 9.08
C LEU A 289 -4.83 22.58 10.09
N ALA A 290 -5.04 22.37 11.40
CA ALA A 290 -4.03 22.64 12.42
C ALA A 290 -2.79 21.76 12.24
N PHE A 291 -2.98 20.45 12.04
CA PHE A 291 -1.91 19.51 11.76
C PHE A 291 -1.16 19.87 10.48
N LEU A 292 -1.86 20.14 9.36
CA LEU A 292 -1.25 20.45 8.08
C LEU A 292 -0.40 21.73 8.14
N ARG A 293 -0.82 22.76 8.89
CA ARG A 293 -0.01 23.96 9.10
C ARG A 293 1.30 23.64 9.81
N LEU A 294 1.26 22.81 10.85
CA LEU A 294 2.46 22.38 11.56
C LEU A 294 3.36 21.53 10.66
N ALA A 295 2.80 20.56 9.92
CA ALA A 295 3.54 19.70 9.01
C ALA A 295 4.21 20.51 7.88
N GLY A 296 3.50 21.45 7.28
CA GLY A 296 4.05 22.36 6.25
C GLY A 296 5.17 23.28 6.74
N GLN A 297 5.20 23.60 8.05
CA GLN A 297 6.28 24.38 8.68
C GLN A 297 7.52 23.51 8.98
N HIS A 298 7.36 22.19 9.11
CA HIS A 298 8.44 21.26 9.47
C HIS A 298 8.56 20.08 8.49
N PRO A 299 8.72 20.35 7.17
CA PRO A 299 8.66 19.30 6.13
C PRO A 299 9.76 18.25 6.24
N GLU A 300 10.89 18.56 6.95
CA GLU A 300 11.99 17.62 7.16
C GLU A 300 11.77 16.68 8.37
N GLN A 301 10.74 16.92 9.17
CA GLN A 301 10.45 16.13 10.37
C GLN A 301 9.02 15.63 10.46
N ILE A 302 8.06 16.35 9.85
CA ILE A 302 6.64 15.98 9.90
C ILE A 302 6.13 15.78 8.48
N GLY A 303 5.49 14.64 8.24
CA GLY A 303 4.91 14.27 6.96
C GLY A 303 3.55 13.62 7.10
N VAL A 304 2.94 13.34 5.96
CA VAL A 304 1.67 12.62 5.80
C VAL A 304 1.95 11.30 5.11
N ALA A 305 1.42 10.21 5.66
CA ALA A 305 1.45 8.88 5.06
C ALA A 305 0.09 8.57 4.43
N LEU A 306 0.12 8.05 3.21
CA LEU A 306 -1.04 7.65 2.42
C LEU A 306 -0.82 6.25 1.86
N HIS A 307 -1.90 5.51 1.58
CA HIS A 307 -1.87 4.32 0.76
C HIS A 307 -2.50 4.64 -0.60
N GLU A 308 -1.91 4.12 -1.66
CA GLU A 308 -2.39 4.30 -3.03
C GLU A 308 -2.40 2.95 -3.75
N TYR A 309 -3.44 2.13 -3.50
CA TYR A 309 -3.74 0.93 -4.26
C TYR A 309 -4.71 1.26 -5.39
N SER A 310 -4.41 0.78 -6.60
CA SER A 310 -5.31 1.00 -7.74
C SER A 310 -6.53 0.08 -7.74
N TYR A 311 -6.45 -1.09 -7.10
CA TYR A 311 -7.41 -2.19 -7.24
C TYR A 311 -7.66 -2.59 -8.71
N ASP A 312 -6.73 -2.26 -9.60
CA ASP A 312 -6.70 -2.64 -11.01
C ASP A 312 -5.31 -3.17 -11.37
N VAL A 313 -5.25 -4.46 -11.69
CA VAL A 313 -3.99 -5.15 -12.05
C VAL A 313 -3.61 -4.98 -13.52
N ASN A 314 -4.49 -4.39 -14.34
CA ASN A 314 -4.22 -4.23 -15.77
C ASN A 314 -3.51 -2.91 -16.10
N ASN A 315 -3.89 -1.83 -15.39
CA ASN A 315 -3.26 -0.53 -15.57
C ASN A 315 -3.55 0.35 -14.35
N ILE A 316 -2.51 0.66 -13.59
CA ILE A 316 -2.61 1.46 -12.36
C ILE A 316 -3.15 2.88 -12.63
N ALA A 317 -2.88 3.46 -13.79
CA ALA A 317 -3.31 4.79 -14.19
C ALA A 317 -4.83 4.90 -14.38
N ASN A 318 -5.56 3.79 -14.58
CA ASN A 318 -7.03 3.81 -14.67
C ASN A 318 -7.70 4.38 -13.42
N GLN A 319 -7.02 4.35 -12.27
CA GLN A 319 -7.52 4.83 -10.99
C GLN A 319 -6.99 6.21 -10.60
N TYR A 320 -6.31 6.86 -11.52
CA TYR A 320 -5.87 8.24 -11.38
C TYR A 320 -7.03 9.23 -11.65
N PRO A 321 -7.21 10.30 -10.88
CA PRO A 321 -6.45 10.66 -9.66
C PRO A 321 -7.16 10.21 -8.36
N SER A 322 -8.15 9.34 -8.44
CA SER A 322 -9.05 9.04 -7.31
C SER A 322 -8.40 8.15 -6.24
N LEU A 323 -7.66 7.12 -6.64
CA LEU A 323 -6.96 6.20 -5.75
C LEU A 323 -5.44 6.39 -5.83
N VAL A 324 -4.88 6.49 -7.03
CA VAL A 324 -3.46 6.75 -7.25
C VAL A 324 -3.28 8.21 -7.66
N GLY A 325 -2.38 8.93 -7.00
CA GLY A 325 -2.26 10.39 -7.12
C GLY A 325 -3.18 11.17 -6.16
N ARG A 326 -3.76 10.50 -5.17
CA ARG A 326 -4.67 11.09 -4.18
C ARG A 326 -4.05 12.23 -3.37
N PHE A 327 -2.73 12.21 -3.16
CA PHE A 327 -1.98 13.29 -2.53
C PHE A 327 -2.20 14.66 -3.18
N GLN A 328 -2.58 14.72 -4.46
CA GLN A 328 -2.85 15.97 -5.16
C GLN A 328 -4.08 16.69 -4.59
N THR A 329 -5.07 15.95 -4.10
CA THR A 329 -6.23 16.52 -3.38
C THR A 329 -5.76 17.22 -2.10
N LEU A 330 -4.88 16.61 -1.32
CA LEU A 330 -4.27 17.23 -0.14
C LEU A 330 -3.52 18.53 -0.53
N PHE A 331 -2.70 18.49 -1.57
CA PHE A 331 -1.93 19.67 -2.01
C PHE A 331 -2.84 20.80 -2.51
N GLN A 332 -3.91 20.48 -3.22
CA GLN A 332 -4.89 21.47 -3.66
C GLN A 332 -5.57 22.17 -2.46
N ILE A 333 -5.89 21.41 -1.40
CA ILE A 333 -6.46 21.97 -0.17
C ILE A 333 -5.42 22.86 0.53
N CYS A 334 -4.17 22.41 0.67
CA CYS A 334 -3.10 23.22 1.23
C CYS A 334 -2.93 24.55 0.46
N ASP A 335 -2.84 24.50 -0.86
CA ASP A 335 -2.72 25.69 -1.71
C ASP A 335 -3.91 26.64 -1.54
N THR A 336 -5.14 26.10 -1.50
CA THR A 336 -6.36 26.90 -1.31
C THR A 336 -6.41 27.58 0.07
N GLN A 337 -5.88 26.91 1.10
CA GLN A 337 -5.84 27.39 2.47
C GLN A 337 -4.60 28.25 2.78
N GLY A 338 -3.70 28.44 1.80
CA GLY A 338 -2.43 29.15 2.00
C GLY A 338 -1.47 28.43 2.95
N ILE A 339 -1.57 27.09 3.03
CA ILE A 339 -0.71 26.24 3.86
C ILE A 339 0.44 25.73 2.97
N PRO A 340 1.71 25.79 3.43
CA PRO A 340 2.80 25.13 2.71
C PRO A 340 2.51 23.62 2.58
N ARG A 341 2.74 23.06 1.40
CA ARG A 341 2.51 21.62 1.15
C ARG A 341 3.41 20.80 2.08
N PRO A 342 2.86 19.84 2.84
CA PRO A 342 3.65 18.96 3.71
C PRO A 342 4.43 17.93 2.89
N THR A 343 5.44 17.32 3.50
CA THR A 343 6.05 16.09 2.98
C THR A 343 5.02 14.97 2.96
N VAL A 344 4.99 14.20 1.86
CA VAL A 344 4.09 13.05 1.67
C VAL A 344 4.89 11.79 1.38
N PHE A 345 4.45 10.69 1.97
CA PHE A 345 4.90 9.33 1.70
C PHE A 345 3.71 8.47 1.27
N ILE A 346 3.87 7.74 0.18
CA ILE A 346 2.93 6.69 -0.22
C ILE A 346 3.45 5.40 0.40
N THR A 347 3.10 5.16 1.67
CA THR A 347 3.72 4.11 2.48
C THR A 347 3.27 2.71 2.11
N GLU A 348 2.17 2.59 1.38
CA GLU A 348 1.73 1.38 0.69
C GLU A 348 1.25 1.76 -0.71
N TRP A 349 1.85 1.15 -1.72
CA TRP A 349 1.59 1.43 -3.11
C TRP A 349 1.52 0.15 -3.93
N GLY A 350 0.62 0.11 -4.90
CA GLY A 350 0.55 -1.00 -5.84
C GLY A 350 -0.84 -1.22 -6.43
N TRP A 351 -1.07 -2.47 -6.86
CA TRP A 351 -2.26 -2.87 -7.60
C TRP A 351 -3.35 -3.39 -6.67
N GLU A 352 -3.08 -4.51 -6.01
CA GLU A 352 -3.93 -5.12 -5.00
C GLU A 352 -3.06 -5.70 -3.89
N HIS A 353 -3.65 -5.97 -2.73
CA HIS A 353 -2.93 -6.55 -1.59
C HIS A 353 -2.55 -8.04 -1.78
N THR A 354 -3.08 -8.72 -2.82
CA THR A 354 -2.77 -10.13 -3.12
C THR A 354 -2.28 -10.37 -4.54
N SER A 355 -2.35 -9.36 -5.42
CA SER A 355 -2.07 -9.51 -6.85
C SER A 355 -1.13 -8.43 -7.35
N VAL A 356 -0.14 -8.84 -8.14
CA VAL A 356 0.80 -7.96 -8.85
C VAL A 356 0.82 -8.42 -10.31
N PRO A 357 0.77 -7.51 -11.29
CA PRO A 357 0.81 -7.88 -12.70
C PRO A 357 2.16 -8.53 -13.09
N PRO A 358 2.27 -9.11 -14.29
CA PRO A 358 3.55 -9.54 -14.83
C PRO A 358 4.60 -8.43 -14.77
N VAL A 359 5.89 -8.81 -14.67
CA VAL A 359 7.01 -7.86 -14.44
C VAL A 359 7.02 -6.73 -15.47
N GLU A 360 6.77 -7.03 -16.75
CA GLU A 360 6.76 -6.06 -17.83
C GLU A 360 5.69 -4.99 -17.60
N GLN A 361 4.45 -5.41 -17.32
CA GLN A 361 3.34 -4.50 -17.02
C GLN A 361 3.59 -3.73 -15.72
N ALA A 362 4.11 -4.39 -14.69
CA ALA A 362 4.45 -3.74 -13.42
C ALA A 362 5.49 -2.63 -13.62
N MET A 363 6.46 -2.83 -14.51
CA MET A 363 7.48 -1.82 -14.80
C MET A 363 6.92 -0.65 -15.63
N GLU A 364 5.94 -0.87 -16.51
CA GLU A 364 5.21 0.20 -17.21
C GLU A 364 4.43 1.07 -16.21
N ASP A 365 3.69 0.44 -15.31
CA ASP A 365 2.96 1.12 -14.24
C ASP A 365 3.89 1.89 -13.29
N ILE A 366 5.04 1.31 -12.93
CA ILE A 366 6.08 1.96 -12.12
C ILE A 366 6.66 3.17 -12.87
N ALA A 367 6.90 3.08 -14.18
CA ALA A 367 7.42 4.17 -14.98
C ALA A 367 6.44 5.35 -14.99
N TRP A 368 5.16 5.10 -15.24
CA TRP A 368 4.11 6.11 -15.18
C TRP A 368 4.00 6.79 -13.79
N ALA A 369 3.97 5.98 -12.73
CA ALA A 369 3.90 6.52 -11.37
C ALA A 369 5.17 7.28 -10.96
N SER A 370 6.33 6.88 -11.47
CA SER A 370 7.60 7.58 -11.24
C SER A 370 7.59 8.98 -11.83
N GLU A 371 7.03 9.16 -13.03
CA GLU A 371 6.85 10.48 -13.65
C GLU A 371 5.91 11.35 -12.81
N LEU A 372 4.76 10.79 -12.38
CA LEU A 372 3.80 11.47 -11.51
C LEU A 372 4.47 11.95 -10.22
N TYR A 373 5.16 11.07 -9.50
CA TYR A 373 5.76 11.44 -8.21
C TYR A 373 6.98 12.35 -8.36
N ALA A 374 7.73 12.23 -9.44
CA ALA A 374 8.87 13.10 -9.73
C ALA A 374 8.46 14.57 -9.84
N ALA A 375 7.30 14.85 -10.42
CA ALA A 375 6.77 16.19 -10.60
C ALA A 375 6.46 16.94 -9.28
N TYR A 376 6.40 16.21 -8.16
CA TYR A 376 6.07 16.78 -6.84
C TYR A 376 7.23 16.58 -5.86
N PRO A 377 8.05 17.60 -5.59
CA PRO A 377 9.20 17.49 -4.68
C PRO A 377 8.78 17.13 -3.25
N GLU A 378 7.56 17.47 -2.85
CA GLU A 378 7.00 17.15 -1.54
C GLU A 378 6.69 15.66 -1.37
N VAL A 379 6.47 14.89 -2.47
CA VAL A 379 6.37 13.43 -2.43
C VAL A 379 7.76 12.84 -2.31
N ARG A 380 8.09 12.25 -1.16
CA ARG A 380 9.45 11.77 -0.85
C ARG A 380 9.63 10.28 -1.14
N GLY A 381 8.56 9.53 -1.30
CA GLY A 381 8.67 8.12 -1.65
C GLY A 381 7.34 7.38 -1.72
N ALA A 382 7.36 6.28 -2.49
CA ALA A 382 6.29 5.29 -2.57
C ALA A 382 6.87 3.89 -2.35
N ALA A 383 6.17 3.03 -1.61
CA ALA A 383 6.66 1.71 -1.25
C ALA A 383 5.75 0.60 -1.77
N ILE A 384 6.25 -0.19 -2.75
CA ILE A 384 5.51 -1.30 -3.37
C ILE A 384 5.14 -2.33 -2.30
N TRP A 385 3.87 -2.60 -2.14
CA TRP A 385 3.30 -3.67 -1.33
C TRP A 385 3.50 -5.04 -2.02
N TYR A 386 4.06 -6.18 -1.44
CA TYR A 386 4.99 -6.01 -0.38
C TYR A 386 5.89 -7.26 -0.29
N LEU A 387 7.05 -7.13 0.34
CA LEU A 387 8.06 -8.20 0.48
C LEU A 387 7.93 -8.96 1.82
N GLY A 388 6.76 -8.95 2.46
CA GLY A 388 6.49 -9.65 3.71
C GLY A 388 5.90 -11.05 3.52
N GLY A 389 5.70 -11.76 4.62
CA GLY A 389 4.91 -12.99 4.69
C GLY A 389 3.40 -12.68 4.69
N GLN A 390 2.57 -13.73 4.63
CA GLN A 390 1.12 -13.62 4.53
C GLN A 390 0.66 -13.10 3.15
N TYR A 391 -0.62 -12.83 2.97
CA TYR A 391 -1.20 -12.36 1.70
C TYR A 391 -0.81 -13.19 0.48
N GLY A 392 -0.86 -14.53 0.62
CA GLY A 392 -0.52 -15.46 -0.44
C GLY A 392 0.97 -15.40 -0.82
N ASP A 393 1.24 -15.51 -2.12
CA ASP A 393 2.62 -15.53 -2.66
C ASP A 393 3.08 -14.15 -3.16
N ILE A 394 2.45 -13.05 -2.72
CA ILE A 394 2.72 -11.71 -3.23
C ILE A 394 4.21 -11.35 -3.14
N SER A 395 4.88 -11.70 -2.04
CA SER A 395 6.30 -11.41 -1.87
C SER A 395 7.19 -12.13 -2.90
N LYS A 396 6.78 -13.27 -3.44
CA LYS A 396 7.51 -13.96 -4.51
C LYS A 396 7.41 -13.22 -5.83
N VAL A 397 6.29 -12.56 -6.09
CA VAL A 397 6.07 -11.78 -7.31
C VAL A 397 6.76 -10.44 -7.20
N VAL A 398 6.54 -9.69 -6.10
CA VAL A 398 7.17 -8.39 -5.85
C VAL A 398 8.70 -8.50 -5.80
N GLN A 399 9.24 -9.59 -5.25
CA GLN A 399 10.69 -9.82 -5.24
C GLN A 399 11.31 -9.83 -6.65
N ARG A 400 10.57 -10.25 -7.67
CA ARG A 400 11.04 -10.24 -9.06
C ARG A 400 11.21 -8.83 -9.63
N LEU A 401 10.59 -7.82 -9.01
CA LEU A 401 10.71 -6.41 -9.39
C LEU A 401 12.00 -5.76 -8.88
N ILE A 402 12.68 -6.34 -7.90
CA ILE A 402 13.88 -5.73 -7.29
C ILE A 402 14.97 -5.47 -8.33
N VAL A 403 15.26 -6.42 -9.21
CA VAL A 403 16.31 -6.28 -10.22
C VAL A 403 15.90 -5.31 -11.33
N PRO A 404 14.74 -5.44 -11.98
CA PRO A 404 14.32 -4.49 -13.01
C PRO A 404 14.15 -3.07 -12.47
N LEU A 405 13.59 -2.89 -11.26
CA LEU A 405 13.47 -1.56 -10.65
C LEU A 405 14.85 -0.95 -10.35
N ARG A 406 15.84 -1.74 -9.89
CA ARG A 406 17.22 -1.25 -9.72
C ARG A 406 17.78 -0.70 -11.01
N TYR A 407 17.60 -1.40 -12.13
CA TYR A 407 18.11 -0.95 -13.42
C TYR A 407 17.37 0.29 -13.91
N TYR A 408 16.06 0.33 -13.73
CA TYR A 408 15.26 1.50 -14.04
C TYR A 408 15.73 2.74 -13.26
N VAL A 409 15.92 2.61 -11.94
CA VAL A 409 16.44 3.70 -11.09
C VAL A 409 17.85 4.14 -11.49
N TRP A 410 18.67 3.25 -12.05
CA TRP A 410 20.02 3.60 -12.50
C TRP A 410 20.05 4.40 -13.79
N THR A 411 19.03 4.26 -14.62
CA THR A 411 19.02 4.83 -15.98
C THR A 411 18.06 5.98 -16.15
N GLU A 412 17.08 6.12 -15.24
CA GLU A 412 16.02 7.10 -15.38
C GLU A 412 16.14 8.25 -14.38
N TYR A 413 15.88 9.45 -14.87
CA TYR A 413 15.73 10.67 -14.09
C TYR A 413 14.72 11.60 -14.76
N PHE A 414 14.23 12.58 -14.01
CA PHE A 414 13.23 13.54 -14.48
C PHE A 414 13.77 14.95 -14.32
N VAL A 415 13.45 15.81 -15.28
CA VAL A 415 13.83 17.22 -15.26
C VAL A 415 12.66 18.02 -14.70
N ILE A 416 12.92 18.77 -13.64
CA ILE A 416 11.90 19.59 -12.98
C ILE A 416 12.22 21.06 -13.21
N GLU A 417 11.23 21.82 -13.64
CA GLU A 417 11.29 23.28 -13.76
C GLU A 417 11.01 23.92 -12.40
N PRO A 418 11.96 24.62 -11.77
CA PRO A 418 11.77 25.23 -10.46
C PRO A 418 10.59 26.19 -10.44
N GLY A 419 9.80 26.13 -9.39
CA GLY A 419 8.64 27.01 -9.20
C GLY A 419 7.38 26.62 -9.97
N GLN A 420 7.44 25.64 -10.85
CA GLN A 420 6.25 25.04 -11.42
C GLN A 420 5.65 24.05 -10.42
N LYS A 421 4.53 24.43 -9.81
CA LYS A 421 3.73 23.50 -9.04
C LYS A 421 2.73 22.85 -10.00
N PRO A 422 2.82 21.54 -10.26
CA PRO A 422 1.76 20.86 -11.02
C PRO A 422 0.45 21.05 -10.26
N THR A 423 -0.51 21.71 -10.89
CA THR A 423 -1.83 22.02 -10.31
C THR A 423 -2.96 21.33 -11.05
N ASN A 424 -2.66 20.76 -12.22
CA ASN A 424 -3.66 20.13 -13.07
C ASN A 424 -3.49 18.60 -13.10
N PRO A 425 -4.34 17.85 -12.38
CA PRO A 425 -4.34 16.39 -12.43
C PRO A 425 -4.46 15.81 -13.84
N ALA A 426 -5.13 16.54 -14.79
CA ALA A 426 -5.29 16.07 -16.16
C ALA A 426 -3.96 15.92 -16.94
N GLN A 427 -2.87 16.51 -16.47
CA GLN A 427 -1.53 16.35 -17.04
C GLN A 427 -1.06 14.88 -17.04
N PHE A 428 -1.47 14.11 -16.04
CA PHE A 428 -1.09 12.71 -15.83
C PHE A 428 -2.22 11.73 -16.20
N ALA A 429 -3.36 12.23 -16.70
CA ALA A 429 -4.43 11.35 -17.14
C ALA A 429 -3.96 10.46 -18.30
N PRO A 430 -4.30 9.16 -18.29
CA PRO A 430 -3.89 8.19 -19.30
C PRO A 430 -4.44 8.52 -20.68
#